data_a5b9a62310cab700fff907acb1872ab6
#
_entry.id   a5b9a62310cab700fff907acb1872ab6
#
_cell.length_a   1.000
_cell.length_b   1.000
_cell.length_c   1.000
_cell.angle_alpha   90.00
_cell.angle_beta   90.00
_cell.angle_gamma   90.00
#
_symmetry.space_group_name_H-M   'P 1'
#
loop_
_entity.id
_entity.type
_entity.pdbx_description
1 polymer ?
#
loop_
_entity_poly.entity_id
_entity_poly.type
_entity_poly.pdbx_seq_one_letter_code
_entity_poly.pdbx_strand_id
1 'polypeptide(L)'
;MNFSLLFSADVTDRFDRVFWFGDFNFRIQKSRESVDRIMKRHARDQQTIIRELLLHDQLNEVFDRGKIFHGFKENEITFMPTYKFDVNTDVYDSSPKKRVPSWTVK
;
A
#
# COMPACT_ATOMS: atom_id res chain seq x y z
N MET A 1 -12.97 -6.11 5.41
CA MET A 1 -13.69 -5.03 6.13
C MET A 1 -14.41 -4.16 5.12
N ASN A 2 -15.65 -3.85 5.37
CA ASN A 2 -16.44 -3.00 4.49
C ASN A 2 -16.48 -1.58 5.06
N PHE A 3 -15.68 -0.69 4.51
CA PHE A 3 -15.58 0.70 4.97
C PHE A 3 -16.86 1.49 4.79
N SER A 4 -17.67 1.17 3.79
CA SER A 4 -18.91 1.90 3.53
C SER A 4 -19.96 1.69 4.62
N LEU A 5 -19.88 0.61 5.38
CA LEU A 5 -20.74 0.36 6.54
C LEU A 5 -20.27 1.07 7.80
N LEU A 6 -18.96 1.35 7.91
CA LEU A 6 -18.37 1.98 9.08
C LEU A 6 -18.47 3.51 9.04
N PHE A 7 -18.42 4.07 7.84
CA PHE A 7 -18.37 5.51 7.64
C PHE A 7 -19.40 5.93 6.61
N SER A 8 -20.51 6.48 7.09
CA SER A 8 -21.50 7.07 6.21
C SER A 8 -21.01 8.42 5.66
N ALA A 9 -21.60 8.87 4.58
CA ALA A 9 -21.34 10.20 4.03
C ALA A 9 -21.53 11.29 5.09
N ASP A 10 -22.47 11.09 6.03
CA ASP A 10 -22.76 12.07 7.09
C ASP A 10 -21.56 12.34 8.00
N VAL A 11 -20.70 11.34 8.26
CA VAL A 11 -19.50 11.53 9.09
C VAL A 11 -18.52 12.45 8.39
N THR A 12 -18.26 12.22 7.09
CA THR A 12 -17.34 13.05 6.33
C THR A 12 -17.90 14.45 6.07
N ASP A 13 -19.22 14.56 5.92
CA ASP A 13 -19.91 15.84 5.67
C ASP A 13 -19.96 16.73 6.90
N ARG A 14 -19.79 16.18 8.10
CA ARG A 14 -19.82 16.95 9.35
C ARG A 14 -18.56 17.74 9.64
N PHE A 15 -17.48 17.45 8.95
CA PHE A 15 -16.17 18.02 9.24
C PHE A 15 -15.59 18.66 8.00
N ASP A 16 -14.94 19.82 8.17
CA ASP A 16 -14.26 20.52 7.08
C ASP A 16 -13.07 19.72 6.56
N ARG A 17 -12.43 18.94 7.43
CA ARG A 17 -11.27 18.12 7.11
C ARG A 17 -11.36 16.77 7.80
N VAL A 18 -11.15 15.72 7.04
CA VAL A 18 -11.14 14.35 7.55
C VAL A 18 -9.88 13.66 7.10
N PHE A 19 -9.15 13.09 8.06
CA PHE A 19 -7.99 12.26 7.80
C PHE A 19 -8.36 10.81 8.07
N TRP A 20 -8.06 9.94 7.12
CA TRP A 20 -8.26 8.51 7.26
C TRP A 20 -6.93 7.80 7.09
N PHE A 21 -6.48 7.11 8.12
CA PHE A 21 -5.19 6.44 8.12
C PHE A 21 -5.24 5.18 8.98
N GLY A 22 -4.26 4.29 8.75
CA GLY A 22 -4.13 3.06 9.53
C GLY A 22 -3.67 1.88 8.70
N ASP A 23 -3.80 0.69 9.27
CA ASP A 23 -3.51 -0.56 8.59
C ASP A 23 -4.75 -1.05 7.83
N PHE A 24 -4.80 -0.78 6.55
CA PHE A 24 -5.90 -1.22 5.67
C PHE A 24 -5.63 -2.60 5.07
N ASN A 25 -4.45 -3.15 5.32
CA ASN A 25 -4.05 -4.48 4.88
C ASN A 25 -4.07 -4.69 3.35
N PHE A 26 -3.98 -3.63 2.57
CA PHE A 26 -3.83 -3.73 1.12
C PHE A 26 -2.45 -4.26 0.76
N ARG A 27 -2.38 -5.05 -0.30
CA ARG A 27 -1.17 -5.78 -0.70
C ARG A 27 -0.79 -5.47 -2.14
N ILE A 28 0.44 -5.82 -2.48
CA ILE A 28 0.92 -5.83 -3.87
C ILE A 28 0.48 -7.13 -4.52
N GLN A 29 -0.19 -7.03 -5.68
CA GLN A 29 -0.71 -8.19 -6.43
C GLN A 29 0.35 -8.74 -7.37
N LYS A 30 1.44 -9.23 -6.81
CA LYS A 30 2.51 -9.92 -7.52
C LYS A 30 3.09 -11.04 -6.65
N SER A 31 3.77 -12.00 -7.30
CA SER A 31 4.50 -13.01 -6.55
C SER A 31 5.74 -12.39 -5.88
N ARG A 32 6.20 -13.02 -4.81
CA ARG A 32 7.42 -12.56 -4.12
C ARG A 32 8.61 -12.55 -5.09
N GLU A 33 8.74 -13.57 -5.94
CA GLU A 33 9.82 -13.65 -6.93
C GLU A 33 9.78 -12.47 -7.90
N SER A 34 8.60 -12.08 -8.36
CA SER A 34 8.45 -10.94 -9.26
C SER A 34 8.87 -9.64 -8.59
N VAL A 35 8.48 -9.45 -7.34
CA VAL A 35 8.86 -8.26 -6.57
C VAL A 35 10.37 -8.23 -6.33
N ASP A 36 10.95 -9.36 -5.93
CA ASP A 36 12.39 -9.46 -5.72
C ASP A 36 13.18 -9.13 -6.99
N ARG A 37 12.69 -9.57 -8.16
CA ARG A 37 13.31 -9.23 -9.45
C ARG A 37 13.27 -7.74 -9.75
N ILE A 38 12.14 -7.09 -9.47
CA ILE A 38 12.00 -5.65 -9.67
C ILE A 38 12.99 -4.92 -8.77
N MET A 39 13.06 -5.29 -7.49
CA MET A 39 13.98 -4.66 -6.54
C MET A 39 15.43 -4.86 -6.93
N LYS A 40 15.80 -6.05 -7.40
CA LYS A 40 17.16 -6.35 -7.84
C LYS A 40 17.54 -5.60 -9.12
N ARG A 41 16.61 -5.55 -10.08
CA ARG A 41 16.84 -4.86 -11.36
C ARG A 41 17.10 -3.38 -11.18
N HIS A 42 16.40 -2.75 -10.26
CA HIS A 42 16.44 -1.31 -10.02
C HIS A 42 17.06 -0.97 -8.66
N ALA A 43 18.00 -1.78 -8.17
CA ALA A 43 18.56 -1.66 -6.83
C ALA A 43 19.13 -0.27 -6.49
N ARG A 44 19.53 0.50 -7.52
CA ARG A 44 20.08 1.86 -7.36
C ARG A 44 19.07 2.97 -7.61
N ASP A 45 17.84 2.60 -7.94
CA ASP A 45 16.78 3.57 -8.27
C ASP A 45 15.49 3.20 -7.54
N GLN A 46 15.41 3.62 -6.29
CA GLN A 46 14.24 3.33 -5.43
C GLN A 46 12.96 3.93 -6.01
N GLN A 47 13.03 5.08 -6.66
CA GLN A 47 11.84 5.73 -7.24
C GLN A 47 11.21 4.86 -8.32
N THR A 48 12.03 4.21 -9.15
CA THR A 48 11.53 3.28 -10.16
C THR A 48 10.90 2.04 -9.52
N ILE A 49 11.52 1.49 -8.47
CA ILE A 49 10.93 0.37 -7.72
C ILE A 49 9.55 0.75 -7.20
N ILE A 50 9.45 1.89 -6.53
CA ILE A 50 8.20 2.36 -5.94
C ILE A 50 7.12 2.51 -7.00
N ARG A 51 7.43 3.16 -8.11
CA ARG A 51 6.47 3.35 -9.21
C ARG A 51 5.99 2.03 -9.78
N GLU A 52 6.90 1.08 -10.04
CA GLU A 52 6.52 -0.22 -10.59
C GLU A 52 5.65 -1.02 -9.63
N LEU A 53 5.98 -1.03 -8.34
CA LEU A 53 5.19 -1.76 -7.35
C LEU A 53 3.81 -1.13 -7.13
N LEU A 54 3.71 0.20 -7.14
CA LEU A 54 2.44 0.89 -6.97
C LEU A 54 1.43 0.57 -8.07
N LEU A 55 1.88 0.21 -9.27
CA LEU A 55 0.98 -0.22 -10.35
C LEU A 55 0.18 -1.47 -9.97
N HIS A 56 0.65 -2.24 -9.01
CA HIS A 56 0.04 -3.49 -8.57
C HIS A 56 -0.49 -3.42 -7.13
N ASP A 57 -0.55 -2.23 -6.55
CA ASP A 57 -1.08 -2.02 -5.20
C ASP A 57 -2.61 -2.10 -5.21
N GLN A 58 -3.15 -2.93 -4.32
CA GLN A 58 -4.59 -3.15 -4.23
C GLN A 58 -5.37 -1.87 -3.91
N LEU A 59 -4.82 -1.03 -3.04
CA LEU A 59 -5.50 0.23 -2.72
C LEU A 59 -5.58 1.14 -3.94
N ASN A 60 -4.49 1.29 -4.68
CA ASN A 60 -4.48 2.11 -5.87
C ASN A 60 -5.51 1.62 -6.89
N GLU A 61 -5.62 0.32 -7.08
CA GLU A 61 -6.58 -0.25 -8.00
C GLU A 61 -8.02 0.13 -7.63
N VAL A 62 -8.41 -0.09 -6.39
CA VAL A 62 -9.78 0.21 -5.96
C VAL A 62 -10.04 1.71 -5.81
N PHE A 63 -9.02 2.47 -5.43
CA PHE A 63 -9.10 3.92 -5.30
C PHE A 63 -9.32 4.57 -6.68
N ASP A 64 -8.54 4.17 -7.68
CA ASP A 64 -8.65 4.68 -9.05
C ASP A 64 -10.01 4.35 -9.67
N ARG A 65 -10.61 3.23 -9.27
CA ARG A 65 -11.96 2.86 -9.73
C ARG A 65 -13.07 3.59 -8.98
N GLY A 66 -12.74 4.44 -8.01
CA GLY A 66 -13.71 5.15 -7.19
C GLY A 66 -14.54 4.27 -6.28
N LYS A 67 -14.08 3.04 -5.98
CA LYS A 67 -14.83 2.08 -5.18
C LYS A 67 -14.78 2.35 -3.69
N ILE A 68 -13.72 2.98 -3.20
CA ILE A 68 -13.53 3.31 -1.79
C ILE A 68 -12.86 4.66 -1.65
N PHE A 69 -12.98 5.25 -0.47
CA PHE A 69 -12.37 6.54 -0.13
C PHE A 69 -12.73 7.65 -1.10
N HIS A 70 -13.97 7.60 -1.61
CA HIS A 70 -14.45 8.62 -2.53
C HIS A 70 -14.33 10.02 -1.93
N GLY A 71 -13.72 10.94 -2.68
CA GLY A 71 -13.49 12.30 -2.22
C GLY A 71 -12.23 12.50 -1.37
N PHE A 72 -11.56 11.41 -0.97
CA PHE A 72 -10.27 11.50 -0.29
C PHE A 72 -9.13 11.63 -1.29
N LYS A 73 -8.04 12.22 -0.85
CA LYS A 73 -6.79 12.32 -1.63
C LYS A 73 -5.65 11.70 -0.84
N GLU A 74 -4.76 11.00 -1.53
CA GLU A 74 -3.55 10.45 -0.95
C GLU A 74 -2.34 11.19 -1.54
N ASN A 75 -1.39 11.54 -0.68
CA ASN A 75 -0.11 12.06 -1.17
C ASN A 75 0.67 10.97 -1.89
N GLU A 76 1.55 11.39 -2.80
CA GLU A 76 2.42 10.48 -3.50
C GLU A 76 3.26 9.66 -2.50
N ILE A 77 3.30 8.35 -2.71
CA ILE A 77 4.15 7.46 -1.91
C ILE A 77 5.57 7.54 -2.46
N THR A 78 6.49 7.99 -1.62
CA THR A 78 7.89 8.21 -2.00
C THR A 78 8.87 7.32 -1.22
N PHE A 79 8.36 6.37 -0.45
CA PHE A 79 9.15 5.48 0.40
C PHE A 79 8.88 4.03 0.02
N MET A 80 9.84 3.17 0.33
CA MET A 80 9.75 1.73 0.04
C MET A 80 8.65 1.05 0.86
N PRO A 81 8.15 -0.12 0.42
CA PRO A 81 7.19 -0.89 1.18
C PRO A 81 7.58 -1.05 2.64
N THR A 82 6.62 -0.86 3.53
CA THR A 82 6.83 -0.86 4.98
C THR A 82 6.55 -2.20 5.65
N TYR A 83 6.06 -3.17 4.92
CA TYR A 83 5.69 -4.50 5.42
C TYR A 83 6.25 -5.57 4.50
N LYS A 84 6.72 -6.70 4.94
CA LYS A 84 7.07 -7.09 6.29
C LYS A 84 8.58 -7.30 6.36
N PHE A 85 9.21 -6.74 7.37
CA PHE A 85 10.63 -6.97 7.63
C PHE A 85 10.83 -8.09 8.64
N ASP A 86 11.96 -8.78 8.54
CA ASP A 86 12.42 -9.64 9.62
C ASP A 86 12.70 -8.77 10.85
N VAL A 87 12.47 -9.31 12.03
CA VAL A 87 12.56 -8.56 13.29
C VAL A 87 13.93 -7.88 13.43
N ASN A 88 13.91 -6.57 13.72
CA ASN A 88 15.10 -5.74 13.90
C ASN A 88 16.04 -5.68 12.70
N THR A 89 15.51 -5.81 11.49
CA THR A 89 16.31 -5.74 10.26
C THR A 89 15.61 -4.89 9.21
N ASP A 90 16.37 -4.56 8.16
CA ASP A 90 15.85 -3.95 6.94
C ASP A 90 15.63 -5.00 5.82
N VAL A 91 15.62 -6.26 6.19
CA VAL A 91 15.45 -7.38 5.25
C VAL A 91 13.99 -7.77 5.20
N TYR A 92 13.40 -7.76 4.01
CA TYR A 92 12.03 -8.24 3.84
C TYR A 92 11.92 -9.73 4.16
N ASP A 93 10.75 -10.11 4.64
CA ASP A 93 10.43 -11.42 5.17
C ASP A 93 11.18 -12.57 4.49
N SER A 94 12.13 -13.17 5.20
CA SER A 94 12.90 -14.33 4.74
C SER A 94 12.37 -15.65 5.29
N SER A 95 11.26 -15.61 6.03
CA SER A 95 10.60 -16.81 6.55
C SER A 95 10.04 -17.67 5.42
N PRO A 96 9.63 -18.92 5.69
CA PRO A 96 8.99 -19.76 4.68
C PRO A 96 7.73 -19.13 4.06
N LYS A 97 7.07 -18.21 4.76
CA LYS A 97 5.89 -17.50 4.24
C LYS A 97 6.23 -16.50 3.15
N LYS A 98 7.43 -15.93 3.19
CA LYS A 98 7.93 -14.96 2.20
C LYS A 98 6.86 -13.95 1.78
N ARG A 99 6.36 -13.20 2.75
CA ARG A 99 5.33 -12.19 2.49
C ARG A 99 5.80 -11.18 1.44
N VAL A 100 4.93 -10.84 0.52
CA VAL A 100 5.24 -9.86 -0.52
C VAL A 100 5.37 -8.48 0.12
N PRO A 101 6.50 -7.77 -0.11
CA PRO A 101 6.63 -6.39 0.36
C PRO A 101 5.46 -5.53 -0.09
N SER A 102 4.86 -4.78 0.84
CA SER A 102 3.64 -4.02 0.58
C SER A 102 3.53 -2.81 1.50
N TRP A 103 2.66 -1.88 1.10
CA TRP A 103 2.28 -0.74 1.94
C TRP A 103 0.93 -1.04 2.59
N THR A 104 0.96 -1.78 3.68
CA THR A 104 -0.28 -2.17 4.37
C THR A 104 -0.85 -1.03 5.22
N VAL A 105 0.01 -0.15 5.69
CA VAL A 105 -0.35 1.04 6.45
C VAL A 105 -0.25 2.26 5.53
N LYS A 106 -1.32 3.05 5.55
CA LYS A 106 -1.46 4.23 4.69
C LYS A 106 -1.76 5.48 5.50
#